data_8a55d5686ff7b9342dbff5545b4f5c0f
#
_entry.id   8a55d5686ff7b9342dbff5545b4f5c0f
#
_cell.length_a   1.000
_cell.length_b   1.000
_cell.length_c   1.000
_cell.angle_alpha   90.00
_cell.angle_beta   90.00
_cell.angle_gamma   90.00
#
_symmetry.space_group_name_H-M   'P 1'
#
loop_
_entity.id
_entity.type
_entity.pdbx_description
1 polymer ?
#
loop_
_entity_poly.entity_id
_entity_poly.type
_entity_poly.pdbx_seq_one_letter_code
_entity_poly.pdbx_strand_id
1 'polypeptide(L)'
;VRKPVAVSWLCLMLPALALAGGNTGTDSPREVLSSMAAVTDFDYEGVFVLRDGDAMESYHVIQRIEDGVVHEKIVSLSGPYREFHRRDDQVICLLPERGVRLTGLSRAMSPLPGPFPRDADYFERIEANYRLAVLGEGRAAGRKCDRVGIMPRDEYRYAKELCIDREYGVLLSSRKYHDDEGKTADLKSAEFVRIEFPERIEAARLEAGVDTEDLELRQRDWQKGAQNKTTGGGWRVTTPPPGFELASRSRRTEEGSLRVVEHLMYTDGLASVSLFVGEISREGGAFTGHSRQRSINVLGVVHEGYHVTAVGEVPERTLEVMVEHLEHAE
;
A
#
# COMPACT_ATOMS: atom_id res chain seq x y z
N VAL A 1 83.80 -1.24 -44.68
CA VAL A 1 82.63 -1.07 -45.49
C VAL A 1 81.45 -1.73 -44.72
N ARG A 2 80.62 -0.95 -44.05
CA ARG A 2 79.43 -1.44 -43.27
C ARG A 2 78.20 -1.31 -44.12
N LYS A 3 77.47 -2.41 -44.30
CA LYS A 3 76.19 -2.45 -44.94
C LYS A 3 75.11 -2.02 -43.94
N PRO A 4 74.07 -1.26 -44.32
CA PRO A 4 72.94 -0.95 -43.44
C PRO A 4 71.90 -2.10 -43.40
N VAL A 5 71.44 -2.41 -42.19
CA VAL A 5 70.37 -3.37 -41.95
C VAL A 5 69.07 -2.61 -42.07
N ALA A 6 68.19 -3.04 -43.00
CA ALA A 6 66.84 -2.52 -43.15
C ALA A 6 65.91 -3.16 -42.06
N VAL A 7 65.37 -2.35 -41.17
CA VAL A 7 64.39 -2.76 -40.21
C VAL A 7 63.03 -2.62 -40.87
N SER A 8 62.41 -3.75 -41.16
CA SER A 8 61.05 -3.85 -41.69
C SER A 8 60.06 -3.70 -40.56
N TRP A 9 59.26 -2.62 -40.55
CA TRP A 9 58.17 -2.41 -39.62
C TRP A 9 56.97 -3.20 -40.08
N LEU A 10 56.68 -4.33 -39.41
CA LEU A 10 55.45 -5.09 -39.59
C LEU A 10 54.34 -4.45 -38.76
N CYS A 11 53.43 -3.69 -39.41
CA CYS A 11 52.21 -3.20 -38.79
C CYS A 11 51.26 -4.37 -38.53
N LEU A 12 51.21 -4.82 -37.27
CA LEU A 12 50.13 -5.71 -36.80
C LEU A 12 48.84 -4.90 -36.71
N MET A 13 47.95 -5.07 -37.67
CA MET A 13 46.57 -4.68 -37.54
C MET A 13 45.85 -5.65 -36.59
N LEU A 14 45.63 -5.24 -35.35
CA LEU A 14 44.73 -5.89 -34.44
C LEU A 14 43.27 -5.56 -34.87
N PRO A 15 42.38 -6.57 -35.07
CA PRO A 15 40.99 -6.28 -35.28
C PRO A 15 40.43 -5.68 -33.97
N ALA A 16 39.84 -4.51 -34.08
CA ALA A 16 39.01 -3.95 -33.02
C ALA A 16 37.85 -4.89 -32.77
N LEU A 17 37.90 -5.70 -31.71
CA LEU A 17 36.70 -6.33 -31.18
C LEU A 17 35.79 -5.19 -30.74
N ALA A 18 34.76 -4.94 -31.55
CA ALA A 18 33.59 -4.20 -31.13
C ALA A 18 32.98 -5.00 -29.94
N LEU A 19 33.25 -4.55 -28.73
CA LEU A 19 32.45 -4.91 -27.58
C LEU A 19 31.02 -4.46 -27.94
N ALA A 20 30.22 -5.42 -28.40
CA ALA A 20 28.77 -5.26 -28.38
C ALA A 20 28.43 -4.97 -26.92
N GLY A 21 28.22 -3.69 -26.63
CA GLY A 21 27.62 -3.26 -25.37
C GLY A 21 26.29 -3.99 -25.26
N GLY A 22 26.28 -5.05 -24.45
CA GLY A 22 25.02 -5.65 -24.01
C GLY A 22 24.24 -4.51 -23.38
N ASN A 23 23.15 -4.14 -24.02
CA ASN A 23 22.13 -3.31 -23.45
C ASN A 23 21.60 -4.13 -22.27
N THR A 24 22.15 -3.96 -21.08
CA THR A 24 21.49 -4.36 -19.85
C THR A 24 20.33 -3.40 -19.71
N GLY A 25 19.24 -3.73 -20.41
CA GLY A 25 17.99 -3.02 -20.31
C GLY A 25 17.60 -3.05 -18.85
N THR A 26 17.83 -1.94 -18.17
CA THR A 26 17.20 -1.70 -16.88
C THR A 26 15.74 -1.49 -17.24
N ASP A 27 14.88 -2.44 -16.85
CA ASP A 27 13.44 -2.35 -17.08
C ASP A 27 12.95 -0.98 -16.59
N SER A 28 11.99 -0.42 -17.27
CA SER A 28 11.42 0.85 -16.84
C SER A 28 10.73 0.67 -15.48
N PRO A 29 10.62 1.74 -14.65
CA PRO A 29 9.92 1.63 -13.37
C PRO A 29 8.50 1.06 -13.51
N ARG A 30 7.80 1.39 -14.62
CA ARG A 30 6.47 0.86 -14.93
C ARG A 30 6.50 -0.65 -15.18
N GLU A 31 7.48 -1.15 -15.93
CA GLU A 31 7.64 -2.60 -16.19
C GLU A 31 7.90 -3.36 -14.91
N VAL A 32 8.82 -2.88 -14.06
CA VAL A 32 9.10 -3.49 -12.76
C VAL A 32 7.85 -3.51 -11.87
N LEU A 33 7.12 -2.39 -11.76
CA LEU A 33 5.88 -2.34 -10.97
C LEU A 33 4.79 -3.25 -11.55
N SER A 34 4.69 -3.34 -12.88
CA SER A 34 3.72 -4.20 -13.55
C SER A 34 4.01 -5.69 -13.36
N SER A 35 5.29 -6.06 -13.13
CA SER A 35 5.66 -7.46 -12.86
C SER A 35 5.03 -7.98 -11.56
N MET A 36 4.70 -7.11 -10.60
CA MET A 36 4.00 -7.49 -9.37
C MET A 36 2.63 -8.14 -9.62
N ALA A 37 2.01 -7.92 -10.78
CA ALA A 37 0.76 -8.59 -11.10
C ALA A 37 0.94 -10.10 -11.37
N ALA A 38 2.16 -10.56 -11.67
CA ALA A 38 2.47 -11.98 -11.81
C ALA A 38 2.38 -12.76 -10.49
N VAL A 39 2.31 -12.08 -9.33
CA VAL A 39 2.14 -12.72 -8.01
C VAL A 39 0.85 -13.57 -7.93
N THR A 40 -0.11 -13.35 -8.82
CA THR A 40 -1.34 -14.14 -8.91
C THR A 40 -1.16 -15.46 -9.67
N ASP A 41 0.05 -15.79 -10.12
CA ASP A 41 0.33 -16.96 -10.93
C ASP A 41 1.09 -18.05 -10.13
N PHE A 42 1.47 -17.77 -8.88
CA PHE A 42 2.33 -18.66 -8.09
C PHE A 42 1.81 -18.90 -6.69
N ASP A 43 1.97 -20.14 -6.24
CA ASP A 43 1.88 -20.47 -4.81
C ASP A 43 3.14 -19.97 -4.11
N TYR A 44 2.99 -19.35 -2.93
CA TYR A 44 4.12 -19.01 -2.10
C TYR A 44 3.78 -19.09 -0.61
N GLU A 45 4.82 -19.27 0.17
CA GLU A 45 4.77 -19.26 1.62
C GLU A 45 5.95 -18.48 2.17
N GLY A 46 5.71 -17.68 3.21
CA GLY A 46 6.79 -16.88 3.76
C GLY A 46 6.49 -16.28 5.13
N VAL A 47 7.53 -15.71 5.71
CA VAL A 47 7.44 -14.93 6.93
C VAL A 47 7.92 -13.52 6.63
N PHE A 48 7.12 -12.54 7.02
CA PHE A 48 7.50 -11.13 6.90
C PHE A 48 7.35 -10.39 8.23
N VAL A 49 8.12 -9.33 8.37
CA VAL A 49 8.08 -8.40 9.50
C VAL A 49 7.46 -7.10 9.03
N LEU A 50 6.48 -6.62 9.76
CA LEU A 50 5.85 -5.32 9.58
C LEU A 50 6.33 -4.40 10.72
N ARG A 51 6.93 -3.27 10.37
CA ARG A 51 7.20 -2.17 11.28
C ARG A 51 6.25 -1.02 10.96
N ASP A 52 5.59 -0.47 11.98
CA ASP A 52 4.69 0.67 11.85
C ASP A 52 4.90 1.60 13.05
N GLY A 53 5.65 2.69 12.84
CA GLY A 53 6.20 3.50 13.91
C GLY A 53 7.14 2.67 14.81
N ASP A 54 6.87 2.64 16.12
CA ASP A 54 7.64 1.87 17.11
C ASP A 54 7.17 0.41 17.24
N ALA A 55 6.04 0.07 16.65
CA ALA A 55 5.51 -1.29 16.69
C ALA A 55 6.19 -2.17 15.64
N MET A 56 6.53 -3.40 16.03
CA MET A 56 7.06 -4.43 15.16
C MET A 56 6.27 -5.72 15.35
N GLU A 57 5.76 -6.26 14.26
CA GLU A 57 4.94 -7.46 14.25
C GLU A 57 5.44 -8.40 13.16
N SER A 58 5.39 -9.69 13.39
CA SER A 58 5.76 -10.71 12.40
C SER A 58 4.53 -11.52 12.00
N TYR A 59 4.50 -11.92 10.73
CA TYR A 59 3.38 -12.64 10.12
C TYR A 59 3.88 -13.80 9.28
N HIS A 60 3.13 -14.87 9.28
CA HIS A 60 3.26 -15.98 8.34
C HIS A 60 2.20 -15.81 7.26
N VAL A 61 2.59 -15.90 6.00
CA VAL A 61 1.68 -15.84 4.86
C VAL A 61 1.77 -17.11 4.05
N ILE A 62 0.62 -17.58 3.60
CA ILE A 62 0.45 -18.69 2.66
C ILE A 62 -0.46 -18.19 1.56
N GLN A 63 -0.01 -18.24 0.30
CA GLN A 63 -0.82 -17.98 -0.88
C GLN A 63 -0.89 -19.20 -1.74
N ARG A 64 -2.10 -19.55 -2.17
CA ARG A 64 -2.38 -20.61 -3.15
C ARG A 64 -3.25 -20.07 -4.27
N ILE A 65 -2.95 -20.48 -5.49
CA ILE A 65 -3.78 -20.18 -6.65
C ILE A 65 -4.56 -21.44 -7.00
N GLU A 66 -5.88 -21.30 -7.11
CA GLU A 66 -6.79 -22.38 -7.51
C GLU A 66 -7.80 -21.85 -8.52
N ASP A 67 -7.79 -22.41 -9.72
CA ASP A 67 -8.66 -22.01 -10.84
C ASP A 67 -8.61 -20.50 -11.15
N GLY A 68 -7.42 -19.90 -11.02
CA GLY A 68 -7.19 -18.46 -11.24
C GLY A 68 -7.65 -17.56 -10.07
N VAL A 69 -8.16 -18.16 -8.98
CA VAL A 69 -8.57 -17.46 -7.76
C VAL A 69 -7.42 -17.46 -6.76
N VAL A 70 -7.10 -16.29 -6.22
CA VAL A 70 -6.09 -16.13 -5.17
C VAL A 70 -6.70 -16.42 -3.81
N HIS A 71 -6.16 -17.43 -3.13
CA HIS A 71 -6.45 -17.74 -1.73
C HIS A 71 -5.23 -17.40 -0.88
N GLU A 72 -5.39 -16.57 0.12
CA GLU A 72 -4.30 -16.15 0.99
C GLU A 72 -4.73 -16.26 2.46
N LYS A 73 -3.84 -16.79 3.28
CA LYS A 73 -3.95 -16.83 4.73
C LYS A 73 -2.74 -16.12 5.32
N ILE A 74 -2.99 -15.13 6.19
CA ILE A 74 -1.93 -14.41 6.91
C ILE A 74 -2.21 -14.55 8.39
N VAL A 75 -1.24 -15.05 9.16
CA VAL A 75 -1.35 -15.27 10.60
C VAL A 75 -0.30 -14.46 11.34
N SER A 76 -0.69 -13.73 12.39
CA SER A 76 0.27 -13.06 13.26
C SER A 76 1.10 -14.09 14.04
N LEU A 77 2.43 -13.89 14.03
CA LEU A 77 3.38 -14.69 14.82
C LEU A 77 3.81 -13.99 16.11
N SER A 78 3.46 -12.72 16.24
CA SER A 78 3.75 -11.91 17.43
C SER A 78 2.59 -10.98 17.75
N GLY A 79 2.48 -10.55 19.01
CA GLY A 79 1.38 -9.74 19.50
C GLY A 79 0.06 -10.52 19.62
N PRO A 80 -1.09 -9.82 19.69
CA PRO A 80 -2.41 -10.45 19.71
C PRO A 80 -2.65 -11.30 18.46
N TYR A 81 -3.27 -12.47 18.64
CA TYR A 81 -3.56 -13.36 17.52
C TYR A 81 -4.52 -12.71 16.52
N ARG A 82 -4.12 -12.69 15.27
CA ARG A 82 -4.91 -12.22 14.13
C ARG A 82 -4.68 -13.14 12.96
N GLU A 83 -5.76 -13.51 12.30
CA GLU A 83 -5.72 -14.32 11.09
C GLU A 83 -6.55 -13.66 10.01
N PHE A 84 -5.95 -13.42 8.84
CA PHE A 84 -6.60 -12.84 7.68
C PHE A 84 -6.75 -13.92 6.62
N HIS A 85 -7.95 -14.05 6.09
CA HIS A 85 -8.25 -14.88 4.94
C HIS A 85 -8.66 -13.98 3.79
N ARG A 86 -7.99 -14.12 2.67
CA ARG A 86 -8.35 -13.43 1.44
C ARG A 86 -8.73 -14.43 0.37
N ARG A 87 -9.84 -14.13 -0.30
CA ARG A 87 -10.23 -14.78 -1.54
C ARG A 87 -10.55 -13.67 -2.55
N ASP A 88 -9.70 -13.50 -3.56
CA ASP A 88 -9.71 -12.34 -4.45
C ASP A 88 -9.73 -11.01 -3.69
N ASP A 89 -10.79 -10.22 -3.84
CA ASP A 89 -10.97 -8.92 -3.19
C ASP A 89 -11.66 -9.00 -1.82
N GLN A 90 -12.14 -10.17 -1.43
CA GLN A 90 -12.79 -10.36 -0.14
C GLN A 90 -11.77 -10.71 0.95
N VAL A 91 -11.81 -9.96 2.04
CA VAL A 91 -10.95 -10.19 3.20
C VAL A 91 -11.81 -10.43 4.44
N ILE A 92 -11.49 -11.48 5.17
CA ILE A 92 -12.06 -11.82 6.48
C ILE A 92 -10.92 -11.73 7.49
N CYS A 93 -11.16 -11.08 8.63
CA CYS A 93 -10.20 -11.04 9.74
C CYS A 93 -10.79 -11.73 10.96
N LEU A 94 -10.10 -12.72 11.50
CA LEU A 94 -10.44 -13.44 12.72
C LEU A 94 -9.65 -12.84 13.89
N LEU A 95 -10.36 -12.45 14.94
CA LEU A 95 -9.83 -11.85 16.17
C LEU A 95 -10.35 -12.68 17.36
N PRO A 96 -9.82 -13.91 17.59
CA PRO A 96 -10.36 -14.83 18.60
C PRO A 96 -10.29 -14.28 20.01
N GLU A 97 -9.23 -13.55 20.37
CA GLU A 97 -9.13 -12.91 21.70
C GLU A 97 -10.24 -11.87 21.95
N ARG A 98 -10.87 -11.36 20.89
CA ARG A 98 -12.02 -10.45 20.97
C ARG A 98 -13.36 -11.13 20.70
N GLY A 99 -13.34 -12.42 20.41
CA GLY A 99 -14.53 -13.18 20.02
C GLY A 99 -15.18 -12.67 18.73
N VAL A 100 -14.42 -12.08 17.78
CA VAL A 100 -14.97 -11.38 16.62
C VAL A 100 -14.39 -11.89 15.30
N ARG A 101 -15.27 -12.05 14.31
CA ARG A 101 -14.95 -12.24 12.89
C ARG A 101 -15.41 -11.04 12.09
N LEU A 102 -14.49 -10.29 11.50
CA LEU A 102 -14.78 -9.12 10.66
C LEU A 102 -14.86 -9.53 9.20
N THR A 103 -15.90 -9.09 8.49
CA THR A 103 -16.08 -9.30 7.05
C THR A 103 -16.32 -7.98 6.34
N GLY A 104 -16.28 -7.98 5.00
CA GLY A 104 -16.46 -6.75 4.20
C GLY A 104 -15.24 -5.83 4.25
N LEU A 105 -14.08 -6.36 4.60
CA LEU A 105 -12.82 -5.63 4.61
C LEU A 105 -12.30 -5.50 3.18
N SER A 106 -11.72 -4.34 2.87
CA SER A 106 -11.00 -4.16 1.61
C SER A 106 -9.60 -4.76 1.70
N ARG A 107 -9.02 -5.06 0.54
CA ARG A 107 -7.63 -5.52 0.41
C ARG A 107 -6.62 -4.57 1.06
N ALA A 108 -6.92 -3.27 1.10
CA ALA A 108 -6.09 -2.26 1.77
C ALA A 108 -5.92 -2.50 3.28
N MET A 109 -6.74 -3.36 3.88
CA MET A 109 -6.64 -3.74 5.30
C MET A 109 -5.76 -4.97 5.54
N SER A 110 -5.25 -5.62 4.49
CA SER A 110 -4.24 -6.68 4.60
C SER A 110 -2.91 -6.08 5.09
N PRO A 111 -2.18 -6.79 5.96
CA PRO A 111 -0.83 -6.37 6.36
C PRO A 111 0.17 -6.32 5.20
N LEU A 112 -0.06 -7.08 4.13
CA LEU A 112 0.75 -7.06 2.92
C LEU A 112 0.17 -6.12 1.87
N PRO A 113 0.99 -5.23 1.27
CA PRO A 113 0.58 -4.42 0.12
C PRO A 113 0.17 -5.31 -1.06
N GLY A 114 -0.91 -4.94 -1.72
CA GLY A 114 -1.32 -5.62 -2.95
C GLY A 114 -0.45 -5.27 -4.17
N PRO A 115 -0.56 -6.05 -5.27
CA PRO A 115 0.11 -5.72 -6.52
C PRO A 115 -0.42 -4.41 -7.11
N PHE A 116 0.42 -3.78 -7.92
CA PHE A 116 0.02 -2.63 -8.70
C PHE A 116 -0.82 -3.09 -9.91
N PRO A 117 -1.86 -2.33 -10.31
CA PRO A 117 -2.58 -2.57 -11.54
C PRO A 117 -1.64 -2.51 -12.76
N ARG A 118 -1.94 -3.29 -13.81
CA ARG A 118 -1.21 -3.23 -15.10
C ARG A 118 -1.74 -2.13 -16.03
N ASP A 119 -2.77 -1.40 -15.61
CA ASP A 119 -3.47 -0.41 -16.39
C ASP A 119 -2.56 0.82 -16.67
N ALA A 120 -2.41 1.18 -17.94
CA ALA A 120 -1.62 2.32 -18.35
C ALA A 120 -2.16 3.64 -17.77
N ASP A 121 -3.49 3.80 -17.72
CA ASP A 121 -4.14 4.99 -17.17
C ASP A 121 -3.87 5.14 -15.67
N TYR A 122 -3.69 4.00 -14.96
CA TYR A 122 -3.29 4.02 -13.56
C TYR A 122 -1.90 4.64 -13.38
N PHE A 123 -0.92 4.22 -14.20
CA PHE A 123 0.43 4.77 -14.13
C PHE A 123 0.48 6.25 -14.53
N GLU A 124 -0.31 6.68 -15.52
CA GLU A 124 -0.40 8.10 -15.89
C GLU A 124 -0.92 8.95 -14.72
N ARG A 125 -1.96 8.50 -14.02
CA ARG A 125 -2.48 9.19 -12.83
C ARG A 125 -1.44 9.24 -11.71
N ILE A 126 -0.73 8.14 -11.46
CA ILE A 126 0.33 8.11 -10.43
C ILE A 126 1.47 9.06 -10.80
N GLU A 127 1.96 9.04 -12.03
CA GLU A 127 3.08 9.86 -12.46
C GLU A 127 2.75 11.36 -12.53
N ALA A 128 1.48 11.74 -12.59
CA ALA A 128 1.08 13.14 -12.45
C ALA A 128 1.50 13.71 -11.08
N ASN A 129 1.45 12.89 -10.03
CA ASN A 129 1.70 13.31 -8.65
C ASN A 129 2.98 12.71 -8.05
N TYR A 130 3.56 11.68 -8.67
CA TYR A 130 4.78 11.01 -8.22
C TYR A 130 5.81 10.91 -9.34
N ARG A 131 7.06 10.85 -8.95
CA ARG A 131 8.16 10.45 -9.83
C ARG A 131 8.51 9.00 -9.54
N LEU A 132 8.43 8.16 -10.55
CA LEU A 132 8.88 6.77 -10.51
C LEU A 132 10.35 6.69 -10.93
N ALA A 133 11.16 5.90 -10.24
CA ALA A 133 12.55 5.68 -10.61
C ALA A 133 13.01 4.28 -10.20
N VAL A 134 13.78 3.63 -11.06
CA VAL A 134 14.54 2.44 -10.67
C VAL A 134 15.75 2.90 -9.86
N LEU A 135 15.86 2.42 -8.63
CA LEU A 135 16.94 2.78 -7.69
C LEU A 135 18.13 1.80 -7.76
N GLY A 136 18.05 0.80 -8.64
CA GLY A 136 19.05 -0.24 -8.82
C GLY A 136 18.65 -1.57 -8.20
N GLU A 137 19.63 -2.48 -8.09
CA GLU A 137 19.43 -3.80 -7.53
C GLU A 137 19.41 -3.79 -6.00
N GLY A 138 18.68 -4.73 -5.43
CA GLY A 138 18.60 -4.98 -4.01
C GLY A 138 18.54 -6.46 -3.67
N ARG A 139 18.43 -6.77 -2.38
CA ARG A 139 18.25 -8.13 -1.89
C ARG A 139 17.41 -8.14 -0.63
N ALA A 140 16.37 -8.99 -0.60
CA ALA A 140 15.57 -9.27 0.58
C ALA A 140 15.21 -10.76 0.62
N ALA A 141 15.04 -11.34 1.79
CA ALA A 141 14.78 -12.78 1.98
C ALA A 141 15.76 -13.70 1.20
N GLY A 142 17.02 -13.28 1.05
CA GLY A 142 17.99 -14.05 0.27
C GLY A 142 17.85 -13.95 -1.25
N ARG A 143 16.87 -13.24 -1.79
CA ARG A 143 16.52 -13.13 -3.21
C ARG A 143 16.92 -11.77 -3.79
N LYS A 144 17.24 -11.74 -5.10
CA LYS A 144 17.53 -10.49 -5.83
C LYS A 144 16.22 -9.78 -6.19
N CYS A 145 16.22 -8.46 -6.08
CA CYS A 145 15.09 -7.62 -6.45
C CYS A 145 15.53 -6.39 -7.24
N ASP A 146 14.61 -5.79 -7.95
CA ASP A 146 14.71 -4.44 -8.46
C ASP A 146 14.07 -3.47 -7.49
N ARG A 147 14.84 -2.43 -7.11
CA ARG A 147 14.35 -1.40 -6.21
C ARG A 147 13.70 -0.28 -7.01
N VAL A 148 12.45 0.04 -6.67
CA VAL A 148 11.70 1.13 -7.30
C VAL A 148 11.32 2.17 -6.25
N GLY A 149 11.67 3.42 -6.52
CA GLY A 149 11.25 4.57 -5.74
C GLY A 149 9.99 5.20 -6.34
N ILE A 150 9.04 5.53 -5.47
CA ILE A 150 7.82 6.28 -5.76
C ILE A 150 7.89 7.54 -4.93
N MET A 151 8.39 8.63 -5.52
CA MET A 151 8.69 9.88 -4.82
C MET A 151 7.63 10.93 -5.14
N PRO A 152 6.98 11.53 -4.13
CA PRO A 152 5.99 12.56 -4.37
C PRO A 152 6.60 13.78 -5.06
N ARG A 153 5.77 14.52 -5.82
CA ARG A 153 6.14 15.80 -6.45
C ARG A 153 5.76 17.01 -5.59
N ASP A 154 5.07 16.75 -4.48
CA ASP A 154 4.55 17.75 -3.55
C ASP A 154 4.71 17.31 -2.07
N GLU A 155 4.25 18.14 -1.15
CA GLU A 155 4.33 17.90 0.31
C GLU A 155 3.14 17.12 0.89
N TYR A 156 2.19 16.70 0.04
CA TYR A 156 0.95 16.07 0.51
C TYR A 156 1.02 14.55 0.61
N ARG A 157 2.17 13.94 0.37
CA ARG A 157 2.36 12.49 0.27
C ARG A 157 3.67 12.04 0.85
N TYR A 158 3.71 10.80 1.27
CA TYR A 158 4.95 10.14 1.67
C TYR A 158 5.58 9.39 0.50
N ALA A 159 6.91 9.35 0.49
CA ALA A 159 7.67 8.55 -0.45
C ALA A 159 7.56 7.06 -0.10
N LYS A 160 7.72 6.21 -1.14
CA LYS A 160 7.79 4.76 -0.99
C LYS A 160 8.99 4.20 -1.74
N GLU A 161 9.57 3.15 -1.20
CA GLU A 161 10.55 2.32 -1.86
C GLU A 161 10.07 0.88 -1.83
N LEU A 162 10.16 0.19 -2.95
CA LEU A 162 9.73 -1.19 -3.14
C LEU A 162 10.91 -2.02 -3.65
N CYS A 163 11.05 -3.26 -3.17
CA CYS A 163 12.00 -4.26 -3.64
C CYS A 163 11.18 -5.42 -4.22
N ILE A 164 11.19 -5.55 -5.55
CA ILE A 164 10.34 -6.48 -6.29
C ILE A 164 11.21 -7.62 -6.81
N ASP A 165 10.86 -8.86 -6.48
CA ASP A 165 11.58 -10.06 -6.90
C ASP A 165 11.68 -10.13 -8.42
N ARG A 166 12.87 -10.41 -8.93
CA ARG A 166 13.12 -10.46 -10.38
C ARG A 166 12.55 -11.68 -11.06
N GLU A 167 12.36 -12.75 -10.33
CA GLU A 167 11.92 -14.02 -10.90
C GLU A 167 10.41 -14.17 -10.84
N TYR A 168 9.80 -13.78 -9.70
CA TYR A 168 8.39 -14.01 -9.42
C TYR A 168 7.55 -12.71 -9.36
N GLY A 169 8.18 -11.52 -9.42
CA GLY A 169 7.45 -10.26 -9.30
C GLY A 169 6.84 -10.00 -7.91
N VAL A 170 7.18 -10.80 -6.90
CA VAL A 170 6.65 -10.62 -5.54
C VAL A 170 7.30 -9.42 -4.87
N LEU A 171 6.51 -8.65 -4.13
CA LEU A 171 7.01 -7.56 -3.29
C LEU A 171 7.76 -8.17 -2.09
N LEU A 172 9.09 -8.16 -2.12
CA LEU A 172 9.92 -8.68 -1.04
C LEU A 172 10.09 -7.70 0.12
N SER A 173 10.12 -6.40 -0.18
CA SER A 173 10.07 -5.37 0.86
C SER A 173 9.42 -4.08 0.36
N SER A 174 8.81 -3.36 1.28
CA SER A 174 8.28 -2.02 1.06
C SER A 174 8.67 -1.12 2.22
N ARG A 175 8.97 0.13 1.93
CA ARG A 175 9.30 1.16 2.90
C ARG A 175 8.53 2.43 2.55
N LYS A 176 7.84 3.00 3.53
CA LYS A 176 7.20 4.32 3.44
C LYS A 176 8.01 5.26 4.35
N TYR A 177 8.37 6.40 3.84
CA TYR A 177 9.20 7.35 4.57
C TYR A 177 8.83 8.80 4.24
N HIS A 178 9.11 9.68 5.19
CA HIS A 178 9.11 11.11 4.98
C HIS A 178 10.54 11.54 4.67
N ASP A 179 10.70 12.34 3.63
CA ASP A 179 11.97 12.97 3.29
C ASP A 179 11.82 14.48 3.49
N ASP A 180 12.46 15.00 4.52
CA ASP A 180 12.47 16.41 4.85
C ASP A 180 13.91 16.92 4.71
N GLU A 181 14.18 17.63 3.62
CA GLU A 181 15.49 18.23 3.30
C GLU A 181 16.69 17.24 3.45
N GLY A 182 16.50 15.99 3.02
CA GLY A 182 17.53 14.96 3.09
C GLY A 182 17.59 14.21 4.45
N LYS A 183 16.67 14.48 5.36
CA LYS A 183 16.45 13.69 6.58
C LYS A 183 15.29 12.74 6.34
N THR A 184 15.59 11.50 6.03
CA THR A 184 14.58 10.45 5.88
C THR A 184 14.17 9.89 7.24
N ALA A 185 12.86 9.89 7.50
CA ALA A 185 12.27 9.23 8.65
C ALA A 185 11.37 8.09 8.18
N ASP A 186 11.68 6.86 8.59
CA ASP A 186 10.86 5.70 8.29
C ASP A 186 9.56 5.73 9.08
N LEU A 187 8.46 5.56 8.37
CA LEU A 187 7.12 5.55 8.94
C LEU A 187 6.57 4.14 9.07
N LYS A 188 6.75 3.35 8.01
CA LYS A 188 6.23 1.99 7.91
C LYS A 188 7.10 1.19 6.97
N SER A 189 7.39 -0.05 7.32
CA SER A 189 8.06 -0.99 6.41
C SER A 189 7.50 -2.40 6.59
N ALA A 190 7.50 -3.15 5.50
CA ALA A 190 7.24 -4.58 5.50
C ALA A 190 8.36 -5.27 4.73
N GLU A 191 8.91 -6.37 5.25
CA GLU A 191 10.00 -7.10 4.62
C GLU A 191 9.87 -8.59 4.88
N PHE A 192 9.96 -9.39 3.82
CA PHE A 192 10.10 -10.83 3.95
C PHE A 192 11.47 -11.18 4.52
N VAL A 193 11.47 -11.98 5.58
CA VAL A 193 12.70 -12.58 6.13
C VAL A 193 12.94 -13.96 5.53
N ARG A 194 11.89 -14.62 5.08
CA ARG A 194 11.91 -15.89 4.35
C ARG A 194 10.73 -15.96 3.41
N ILE A 195 10.94 -16.43 2.18
CA ILE A 195 9.89 -16.73 1.20
C ILE A 195 10.30 -17.93 0.36
N GLU A 196 9.37 -18.84 0.08
CA GLU A 196 9.54 -20.04 -0.72
C GLU A 196 8.40 -20.14 -1.74
N PHE A 197 8.69 -20.74 -2.87
CA PHE A 197 7.76 -20.92 -3.99
C PHE A 197 7.62 -22.43 -4.27
N PRO A 198 6.82 -23.15 -3.51
CA PRO A 198 6.54 -24.57 -3.77
C PRO A 198 5.70 -24.72 -5.03
N GLU A 199 5.83 -25.85 -5.72
CA GLU A 199 5.01 -26.16 -6.90
C GLU A 199 3.51 -26.17 -6.57
N ARG A 200 3.16 -26.57 -5.37
CA ARG A 200 1.78 -26.63 -4.87
C ARG A 200 1.71 -26.54 -3.36
N ILE A 201 0.71 -25.81 -2.89
CA ILE A 201 0.32 -25.76 -1.46
C ILE A 201 -0.99 -26.52 -1.27
N GLU A 202 -1.05 -27.39 -0.27
CA GLU A 202 -2.26 -28.14 0.07
C GLU A 202 -3.37 -27.22 0.59
N ALA A 203 -4.62 -27.45 0.13
CA ALA A 203 -5.77 -26.60 0.50
C ALA A 203 -5.99 -26.51 2.02
N ALA A 204 -5.75 -27.62 2.73
CA ALA A 204 -5.88 -27.68 4.20
C ALA A 204 -5.01 -26.65 4.94
N ARG A 205 -3.92 -26.18 4.32
CA ARG A 205 -3.05 -25.17 4.92
C ARG A 205 -3.68 -23.77 4.97
N LEU A 206 -4.73 -23.56 4.17
CA LEU A 206 -5.49 -22.32 4.13
C LEU A 206 -6.71 -22.33 5.06
N GLU A 207 -7.03 -23.45 5.68
CA GLU A 207 -8.11 -23.51 6.67
C GLU A 207 -7.82 -22.62 7.88
N ALA A 208 -8.88 -22.14 8.53
CA ALA A 208 -8.74 -21.34 9.74
C ALA A 208 -8.00 -22.12 10.84
N GLY A 209 -7.02 -21.47 11.46
CA GLY A 209 -6.25 -22.04 12.57
C GLY A 209 -6.98 -21.98 13.91
N VAL A 210 -8.18 -21.39 13.93
CA VAL A 210 -9.02 -21.22 15.12
C VAL A 210 -10.45 -21.63 14.81
N ASP A 211 -11.18 -22.04 15.85
CA ASP A 211 -12.62 -22.28 15.73
C ASP A 211 -13.33 -20.95 15.42
N THR A 212 -14.15 -20.96 14.39
CA THR A 212 -14.88 -19.77 13.92
C THR A 212 -16.35 -19.77 14.29
N GLU A 213 -16.87 -20.88 14.86
CA GLU A 213 -18.30 -21.03 15.19
C GLU A 213 -18.69 -20.08 16.33
N ASP A 214 -17.80 -19.89 17.31
CA ASP A 214 -18.02 -19.03 18.47
C ASP A 214 -17.70 -17.54 18.23
N LEU A 215 -17.23 -17.19 17.02
CA LEU A 215 -16.87 -15.80 16.72
C LEU A 215 -18.09 -14.98 16.25
N GLU A 216 -18.38 -13.89 16.96
CA GLU A 216 -19.41 -12.94 16.56
C GLU A 216 -19.09 -12.34 15.17
N LEU A 217 -19.98 -12.55 14.22
CA LEU A 217 -19.84 -11.96 12.88
C LEU A 217 -20.15 -10.46 12.93
N ARG A 218 -19.15 -9.63 12.67
CA ARG A 218 -19.30 -8.19 12.46
C ARG A 218 -18.97 -7.84 11.02
N GLN A 219 -20.02 -7.47 10.28
CA GLN A 219 -19.86 -7.03 8.92
C GLN A 219 -19.54 -5.54 8.88
N ARG A 220 -18.42 -5.17 8.25
CA ARG A 220 -18.10 -3.78 7.94
C ARG A 220 -18.53 -3.48 6.51
N ASP A 221 -19.71 -2.90 6.37
CA ASP A 221 -20.27 -2.52 5.08
C ASP A 221 -19.61 -1.23 4.53
N TRP A 222 -18.32 -1.29 4.24
CA TRP A 222 -17.63 -0.18 3.57
C TRP A 222 -18.08 -0.02 2.11
N GLN A 223 -18.56 -1.10 1.48
CA GLN A 223 -18.92 -1.12 0.07
C GLN A 223 -20.39 -0.79 -0.21
N LYS A 224 -21.32 -1.02 0.74
CA LYS A 224 -22.73 -0.69 0.50
C LYS A 224 -23.01 0.81 0.40
N GLY A 225 -22.11 1.66 0.91
CA GLY A 225 -22.20 3.11 0.75
C GLY A 225 -21.73 3.61 -0.63
N ALA A 226 -20.89 2.86 -1.34
CA ALA A 226 -20.35 3.29 -2.63
C ALA A 226 -21.37 3.31 -3.78
N GLN A 227 -22.53 2.65 -3.63
CA GLN A 227 -23.61 2.66 -4.63
C GLN A 227 -24.70 3.72 -4.39
N ASN A 228 -24.74 4.34 -3.24
CA ASN A 228 -25.56 5.52 -3.07
C ASN A 228 -24.79 6.77 -3.56
N LYS A 229 -24.72 6.96 -4.87
CA LYS A 229 -24.67 8.30 -5.45
C LYS A 229 -25.94 9.01 -4.98
N THR A 230 -25.94 9.50 -3.75
CA THR A 230 -26.94 10.46 -3.31
C THR A 230 -26.70 11.72 -4.15
N THR A 231 -27.52 11.86 -5.19
CA THR A 231 -27.75 13.11 -5.91
C THR A 231 -28.51 14.06 -4.97
N GLY A 232 -27.85 14.54 -3.93
CA GLY A 232 -28.39 15.49 -2.96
C GLY A 232 -27.27 16.01 -2.11
N GLY A 233 -27.35 17.27 -1.68
CA GLY A 233 -26.35 17.98 -0.93
C GLY A 233 -25.68 17.17 0.18
N GLY A 234 -24.43 17.45 0.43
CA GLY A 234 -23.61 16.77 1.43
C GLY A 234 -22.21 17.41 1.46
N TRP A 235 -21.38 16.94 2.37
CA TRP A 235 -20.04 17.46 2.50
C TRP A 235 -19.14 17.11 1.31
N ARG A 236 -18.28 18.04 0.91
CA ARG A 236 -17.27 17.83 -0.14
C ARG A 236 -16.05 18.69 0.15
N VAL A 237 -14.88 18.22 -0.25
CA VAL A 237 -13.68 19.06 -0.33
C VAL A 237 -13.68 19.75 -1.68
N THR A 238 -13.76 21.07 -1.69
CA THR A 238 -13.86 21.88 -2.93
C THR A 238 -12.54 21.97 -3.67
N THR A 239 -11.43 21.99 -2.92
CA THR A 239 -10.07 22.07 -3.48
C THR A 239 -9.17 21.06 -2.77
N PRO A 240 -9.29 19.75 -3.07
CA PRO A 240 -8.41 18.75 -2.49
C PRO A 240 -6.97 18.93 -3.00
N PRO A 241 -5.95 18.42 -2.29
CA PRO A 241 -4.59 18.39 -2.83
C PRO A 241 -4.55 17.72 -4.21
N PRO A 242 -3.66 18.12 -5.11
CA PRO A 242 -3.62 17.65 -6.50
C PRO A 242 -3.70 16.12 -6.59
N GLY A 243 -4.54 15.58 -7.46
CA GLY A 243 -4.71 14.16 -7.71
C GLY A 243 -5.55 13.39 -6.68
N PHE A 244 -5.95 14.00 -5.57
CA PHE A 244 -6.93 13.37 -4.67
C PHE A 244 -8.35 13.57 -5.20
N GLU A 245 -9.05 12.46 -5.39
CA GLU A 245 -10.43 12.43 -5.86
C GLU A 245 -11.32 11.69 -4.87
N LEU A 246 -12.61 12.07 -4.83
CA LEU A 246 -13.60 11.40 -4.00
C LEU A 246 -13.85 9.97 -4.54
N ALA A 247 -13.35 8.98 -3.83
CA ALA A 247 -13.52 7.56 -4.19
C ALA A 247 -14.83 6.97 -3.66
N SER A 248 -15.24 7.38 -2.45
CA SER A 248 -16.50 6.91 -1.87
C SER A 248 -17.11 7.91 -0.90
N ARG A 249 -18.43 7.84 -0.79
CA ARG A 249 -19.24 8.56 0.19
C ARG A 249 -20.23 7.62 0.81
N SER A 250 -20.35 7.64 2.14
CA SER A 250 -21.36 6.87 2.86
C SER A 250 -21.89 7.65 4.06
N ARG A 251 -23.13 7.36 4.45
CA ARG A 251 -23.76 7.91 5.67
C ARG A 251 -24.10 6.76 6.60
N ARG A 252 -23.83 6.92 7.87
CA ARG A 252 -24.15 5.93 8.90
C ARG A 252 -24.84 6.61 10.06
N THR A 253 -25.84 5.96 10.61
CA THR A 253 -26.38 6.31 11.91
C THR A 253 -25.53 5.58 12.96
N GLU A 254 -25.02 6.28 13.96
CA GLU A 254 -24.26 5.71 15.04
C GLU A 254 -25.17 4.80 15.88
N GLU A 255 -24.72 3.56 16.19
CA GLU A 255 -25.49 2.62 16.99
C GLU A 255 -25.82 3.22 18.35
N GLY A 256 -27.11 3.22 18.71
CA GLY A 256 -27.61 3.78 19.99
C GLY A 256 -27.82 5.30 19.98
N SER A 257 -27.58 5.98 18.85
CA SER A 257 -27.84 7.41 18.69
C SER A 257 -28.59 7.70 17.40
N LEU A 258 -29.29 8.84 17.31
CA LEU A 258 -29.89 9.33 16.06
C LEU A 258 -28.88 10.12 15.19
N ARG A 259 -27.59 10.10 15.55
CA ARG A 259 -26.58 10.90 14.86
C ARG A 259 -26.17 10.26 13.58
N VAL A 260 -26.16 11.09 12.54
CA VAL A 260 -25.66 10.69 11.22
C VAL A 260 -24.21 11.15 11.10
N VAL A 261 -23.32 10.21 10.78
CA VAL A 261 -21.93 10.50 10.41
C VAL A 261 -21.78 10.27 8.92
N GLU A 262 -21.36 11.30 8.21
CA GLU A 262 -21.00 11.19 6.80
C GLU A 262 -19.50 10.85 6.71
N HIS A 263 -19.18 9.82 5.94
CA HIS A 263 -17.81 9.40 5.65
C HIS A 263 -17.49 9.65 4.18
N LEU A 264 -16.45 10.42 3.93
CA LEU A 264 -15.89 10.72 2.62
C LEU A 264 -14.50 10.08 2.56
N MET A 265 -14.21 9.33 1.50
CA MET A 265 -12.88 8.80 1.24
C MET A 265 -12.31 9.40 -0.04
N TYR A 266 -11.21 10.11 0.08
CA TYR A 266 -10.43 10.65 -1.02
C TYR A 266 -9.19 9.81 -1.24
N THR A 267 -8.79 9.59 -2.49
CA THR A 267 -7.57 8.86 -2.86
C THR A 267 -6.95 9.42 -4.12
N ASP A 268 -5.63 9.30 -4.22
CA ASP A 268 -4.86 9.53 -5.44
C ASP A 268 -4.41 8.23 -6.13
N GLY A 269 -4.92 7.07 -5.63
CA GLY A 269 -4.54 5.73 -6.08
C GLY A 269 -3.44 5.07 -5.25
N LEU A 270 -2.62 5.83 -4.49
CA LEU A 270 -1.56 5.31 -3.61
C LEU A 270 -1.69 5.74 -2.15
N ALA A 271 -2.27 6.90 -1.92
CA ALA A 271 -2.59 7.45 -0.62
C ALA A 271 -4.10 7.66 -0.50
N SER A 272 -4.61 7.66 0.73
CA SER A 272 -6.03 7.92 0.99
C SER A 272 -6.22 8.70 2.27
N VAL A 273 -7.29 9.50 2.28
CA VAL A 273 -7.77 10.29 3.42
C VAL A 273 -9.24 9.98 3.63
N SER A 274 -9.61 9.66 4.86
CA SER A 274 -11.00 9.51 5.31
C SER A 274 -11.41 10.72 6.13
N LEU A 275 -12.51 11.36 5.77
CA LEU A 275 -13.14 12.44 6.52
C LEU A 275 -14.45 11.91 7.12
N PHE A 276 -14.60 12.02 8.42
CA PHE A 276 -15.82 11.70 9.14
C PHE A 276 -16.43 13.01 9.64
N VAL A 277 -17.64 13.32 9.19
CA VAL A 277 -18.34 14.56 9.56
C VAL A 277 -19.64 14.19 10.27
N GLY A 278 -19.79 14.67 11.49
CA GLY A 278 -20.96 14.40 12.32
C GLY A 278 -21.31 15.59 13.21
N GLU A 279 -22.55 15.61 13.71
CA GLU A 279 -22.99 16.62 14.67
C GLU A 279 -22.18 16.55 15.97
N ILE A 280 -21.92 17.70 16.57
CA ILE A 280 -21.17 17.80 17.85
C ILE A 280 -21.97 17.13 18.96
N SER A 281 -21.35 16.19 19.68
CA SER A 281 -21.95 15.58 20.87
C SER A 281 -22.08 16.59 22.01
N ARG A 282 -23.25 16.66 22.63
CA ARG A 282 -23.45 17.43 23.86
C ARG A 282 -22.88 16.73 25.11
N GLU A 283 -22.65 15.43 25.05
CA GLU A 283 -22.30 14.58 26.20
C GLU A 283 -20.84 14.09 26.21
N GLY A 284 -20.08 14.31 25.15
CA GLY A 284 -18.67 13.91 25.06
C GLY A 284 -17.84 14.97 24.35
N GLY A 285 -16.69 15.30 24.91
CA GLY A 285 -15.74 16.22 24.30
C GLY A 285 -15.28 15.65 22.94
N ALA A 286 -15.54 16.37 21.85
CA ALA A 286 -15.00 16.02 20.55
C ALA A 286 -13.47 16.16 20.59
N PHE A 287 -12.74 15.16 20.09
CA PHE A 287 -11.29 15.27 19.92
C PHE A 287 -10.97 16.44 18.99
N THR A 288 -10.14 17.36 19.44
CA THR A 288 -9.65 18.45 18.60
C THR A 288 -8.13 18.52 18.68
N GLY A 289 -7.50 18.86 17.54
CA GLY A 289 -6.06 18.91 17.38
C GLY A 289 -5.51 17.75 16.58
N HIS A 290 -4.18 17.66 16.55
CA HIS A 290 -3.46 16.60 15.87
C HIS A 290 -3.13 15.44 16.80
N SER A 291 -3.22 14.23 16.28
CA SER A 291 -2.74 13.01 16.92
C SER A 291 -2.11 12.10 15.86
N ARG A 292 -1.11 11.36 16.26
CA ARG A 292 -0.48 10.37 15.40
C ARG A 292 -0.49 9.01 16.10
N GLN A 293 -0.99 8.01 15.38
CA GLN A 293 -0.93 6.62 15.82
C GLN A 293 -0.13 5.83 14.78
N ARG A 294 1.13 5.48 15.11
CA ARG A 294 2.05 4.80 14.20
C ARG A 294 2.26 5.66 12.92
N SER A 295 1.93 5.12 11.72
CA SER A 295 2.02 5.84 10.44
C SER A 295 0.77 6.67 10.10
N ILE A 296 -0.29 6.61 10.91
CA ILE A 296 -1.57 7.27 10.66
C ILE A 296 -1.61 8.61 11.38
N ASN A 297 -1.85 9.69 10.65
CA ASN A 297 -2.17 11.00 11.19
C ASN A 297 -3.68 11.17 11.33
N VAL A 298 -4.09 11.84 12.40
CA VAL A 298 -5.49 12.16 12.73
C VAL A 298 -5.58 13.64 13.07
N LEU A 299 -6.51 14.32 12.43
CA LEU A 299 -6.86 15.71 12.74
C LEU A 299 -8.33 15.78 13.12
N GLY A 300 -8.60 16.27 14.34
CA GLY A 300 -9.96 16.58 14.81
C GLY A 300 -10.18 18.08 14.86
N VAL A 301 -11.27 18.56 14.29
CA VAL A 301 -11.65 19.98 14.35
C VAL A 301 -13.16 20.15 14.49
N VAL A 302 -13.57 21.35 14.90
CA VAL A 302 -14.94 21.82 14.75
C VAL A 302 -14.99 22.73 13.53
N HIS A 303 -15.79 22.38 12.55
CA HIS A 303 -15.92 23.09 11.29
C HIS A 303 -17.42 23.31 10.98
N GLU A 304 -17.85 24.56 10.80
CA GLU A 304 -19.25 24.95 10.53
C GLU A 304 -20.30 24.33 11.50
N GLY A 305 -19.92 24.15 12.77
CA GLY A 305 -20.81 23.56 13.77
C GLY A 305 -20.87 22.05 13.79
N TYR A 306 -20.05 21.37 12.99
CA TYR A 306 -19.87 19.93 12.95
C TYR A 306 -18.53 19.52 13.50
N HIS A 307 -18.45 18.31 14.04
CA HIS A 307 -17.18 17.69 14.37
C HIS A 307 -16.65 16.94 13.14
N VAL A 308 -15.43 17.27 12.71
CA VAL A 308 -14.74 16.65 11.60
C VAL A 308 -13.52 15.90 12.12
N THR A 309 -13.41 14.63 11.76
CA THR A 309 -12.20 13.83 11.97
C THR A 309 -11.61 13.43 10.62
N ALA A 310 -10.43 13.94 10.31
CA ALA A 310 -9.65 13.54 9.13
C ALA A 310 -8.58 12.52 9.53
N VAL A 311 -8.47 11.42 8.79
CA VAL A 311 -7.57 10.29 9.08
C VAL A 311 -6.87 9.83 7.81
N GLY A 312 -5.56 9.64 7.86
CA GLY A 312 -4.82 9.10 6.70
C GLY A 312 -3.35 8.78 7.00
N GLU A 313 -2.79 7.89 6.21
CA GLU A 313 -1.32 7.67 6.15
C GLU A 313 -0.68 8.70 5.20
N VAL A 314 -0.89 9.97 5.48
CA VAL A 314 -0.43 11.13 4.71
C VAL A 314 0.16 12.18 5.67
N PRO A 315 0.96 13.15 5.20
CA PRO A 315 1.42 14.27 6.02
C PRO A 315 0.26 15.03 6.68
N GLU A 316 0.51 15.63 7.84
CA GLU A 316 -0.50 16.43 8.56
C GLU A 316 -1.08 17.55 7.69
N ARG A 317 -0.23 18.20 6.90
CA ARG A 317 -0.64 19.26 5.95
C ARG A 317 -1.74 18.82 4.98
N THR A 318 -1.74 17.54 4.57
CA THR A 318 -2.79 16.99 3.72
C THR A 318 -4.15 16.99 4.42
N LEU A 319 -4.18 16.58 5.69
CA LEU A 319 -5.41 16.58 6.48
C LEU A 319 -5.93 18.00 6.71
N GLU A 320 -5.02 18.96 6.97
CA GLU A 320 -5.35 20.37 7.14
C GLU A 320 -6.02 20.92 5.88
N VAL A 321 -5.39 20.76 4.71
CA VAL A 321 -5.94 21.26 3.42
C VAL A 321 -7.30 20.61 3.12
N MET A 322 -7.47 19.31 3.40
CA MET A 322 -8.76 18.62 3.21
C MET A 322 -9.87 19.22 4.07
N VAL A 323 -9.56 19.61 5.31
CA VAL A 323 -10.54 20.21 6.23
C VAL A 323 -10.76 21.69 5.94
N GLU A 324 -9.71 22.46 5.61
CA GLU A 324 -9.79 23.88 5.24
C GLU A 324 -10.75 24.13 4.06
N HIS A 325 -10.83 23.17 3.12
CA HIS A 325 -11.66 23.27 1.91
C HIS A 325 -12.91 22.36 1.97
N LEU A 326 -13.28 21.90 3.16
CA LEU A 326 -14.48 21.09 3.35
C LEU A 326 -15.70 21.99 3.43
N GLU A 327 -16.66 21.82 2.56
CA GLU A 327 -17.88 22.61 2.48
C GLU A 327 -19.11 21.71 2.43
N HIS A 328 -20.22 22.19 3.00
CA HIS A 328 -21.51 21.56 2.85
C HIS A 328 -22.19 22.07 1.57
N ALA A 329 -22.43 21.17 0.60
CA ALA A 329 -23.19 21.52 -0.60
C ALA A 329 -24.69 21.59 -0.24
N GLU A 330 -25.32 22.69 -0.51
CA GLU A 330 -26.78 22.92 -0.36
C GLU A 330 -27.61 21.99 -1.27
#